data_75c0ac75e064af868793b901fae377cf
#
_entry.id   75c0ac75e064af868793b901fae377cf
#
_cell.length_a   1.000
_cell.length_b   1.000
_cell.length_c   1.000
_cell.angle_alpha   90.00
_cell.angle_beta   90.00
_cell.angle_gamma   90.00
#
_symmetry.space_group_name_H-M   'P 1'
#
loop_
_entity.id
_entity.type
_entity.pdbx_description
1 polymer ?
#
loop_
_entity_poly.entity_id
_entity_poly.type
_entity_poly.pdbx_seq_one_letter_code
_entity_poly.pdbx_strand_id
1 'polypeptide(L)'
;SDARTKASIPLLRKDFISTEYQILEARAAGADFVLLILAWLEPKRFVELYNFAHELGLGVLVETHTLDEIEIANQAGSKLIGINTRDLQTFKTDLGLFEQMADALDPSAIKVAESSVKTVADVIRYREAGADVALVGEALVTSDPAVLIPEFTSVA
;
A
#
# COMPACT_ATOMS: atom_id res chain seq x y z
N SER A 1 -15.53 -0.97 -14.35
CA SER A 1 -14.34 -0.61 -15.13
C SER A 1 -13.85 -1.82 -15.93
N ASP A 2 -13.11 -1.58 -17.00
CA ASP A 2 -12.55 -2.67 -17.83
C ASP A 2 -11.63 -3.62 -17.03
N ALA A 3 -10.95 -3.10 -16.02
CA ALA A 3 -10.10 -3.91 -15.14
C ALA A 3 -10.92 -4.97 -14.39
N ARG A 4 -12.07 -4.60 -13.80
CA ARG A 4 -12.92 -5.55 -13.04
C ARG A 4 -13.46 -6.67 -13.90
N THR A 5 -13.75 -6.41 -15.17
CA THR A 5 -14.25 -7.44 -16.08
C THR A 5 -13.20 -8.47 -16.50
N LYS A 6 -11.92 -8.14 -16.33
CA LYS A 6 -10.77 -8.96 -16.77
C LYS A 6 -9.98 -9.60 -15.61
N ALA A 7 -10.21 -9.14 -14.36
CA ALA A 7 -9.46 -9.61 -13.21
C ALA A 7 -10.37 -10.31 -12.20
N SER A 8 -9.96 -11.49 -11.74
CA SER A 8 -10.58 -12.24 -10.63
C SER A 8 -9.90 -11.99 -9.28
N ILE A 9 -8.75 -11.31 -9.30
CA ILE A 9 -8.00 -10.92 -8.09
C ILE A 9 -8.53 -9.61 -7.50
N PRO A 10 -8.28 -9.32 -6.21
CA PRO A 10 -8.64 -8.05 -5.60
C PRO A 10 -7.99 -6.86 -6.32
N LEU A 11 -8.75 -5.79 -6.48
CA LEU A 11 -8.31 -4.57 -7.18
C LEU A 11 -8.16 -3.39 -6.21
N LEU A 12 -6.96 -2.82 -6.14
CA LEU A 12 -6.68 -1.58 -5.43
C LEU A 12 -6.97 -0.36 -6.32
N ARG A 13 -7.79 0.58 -5.84
CA ARG A 13 -7.79 1.95 -6.38
C ARG A 13 -6.62 2.72 -5.77
N LYS A 14 -5.48 2.73 -6.49
CA LYS A 14 -4.28 3.46 -6.07
C LYS A 14 -4.33 4.88 -6.64
N ASP A 15 -4.84 5.79 -5.82
CA ASP A 15 -5.04 7.20 -6.18
C ASP A 15 -4.91 8.09 -4.92
N PHE A 16 -4.80 9.41 -5.08
CA PHE A 16 -4.81 10.37 -3.98
C PHE A 16 -6.25 10.64 -3.53
N ILE A 17 -6.72 9.88 -2.55
CA ILE A 17 -8.09 9.95 -2.05
C ILE A 17 -8.16 10.92 -0.86
N SER A 18 -9.01 11.95 -0.95
CA SER A 18 -9.24 12.95 0.09
C SER A 18 -10.73 13.22 0.36
N THR A 19 -11.63 12.60 -0.43
CA THR A 19 -13.08 12.80 -0.33
C THR A 19 -13.85 11.48 -0.37
N GLU A 20 -15.03 11.45 0.25
CA GLU A 20 -15.97 10.32 0.19
C GLU A 20 -16.42 10.04 -1.23
N TYR A 21 -16.55 11.07 -2.06
CA TYR A 21 -16.92 10.90 -3.47
C TYR A 21 -15.94 9.98 -4.21
N GLN A 22 -14.62 10.14 -3.99
CA GLN A 22 -13.62 9.29 -4.62
C GLN A 22 -13.71 7.83 -4.15
N ILE A 23 -14.09 7.61 -2.88
CA ILE A 23 -14.33 6.25 -2.34
C ILE A 23 -15.57 5.63 -2.97
N LEU A 24 -16.67 6.39 -3.11
CA LEU A 24 -17.86 5.95 -3.82
C LEU A 24 -17.57 5.61 -5.28
N GLU A 25 -16.79 6.45 -5.96
CA GLU A 25 -16.34 6.21 -7.34
C GLU A 25 -15.51 4.91 -7.44
N ALA A 26 -14.57 4.70 -6.50
CA ALA A 26 -13.78 3.48 -6.43
C ALA A 26 -14.67 2.25 -6.27
N ARG A 27 -15.63 2.29 -5.34
CA ARG A 27 -16.60 1.21 -5.12
C ARG A 27 -17.44 0.94 -6.35
N ALA A 28 -17.99 1.97 -6.97
CA ALA A 28 -18.79 1.87 -8.20
C ALA A 28 -17.97 1.32 -9.39
N ALA A 29 -16.68 1.63 -9.46
CA ALA A 29 -15.76 1.09 -10.45
C ALA A 29 -15.37 -0.37 -10.21
N GLY A 30 -15.74 -0.97 -9.06
CA GLY A 30 -15.48 -2.36 -8.72
C GLY A 30 -14.14 -2.58 -8.02
N ALA A 31 -13.59 -1.57 -7.33
CA ALA A 31 -12.45 -1.76 -6.44
C ALA A 31 -12.84 -2.62 -5.24
N ASP A 32 -11.89 -3.41 -4.74
CA ASP A 32 -12.03 -4.19 -3.51
C ASP A 32 -11.41 -3.45 -2.32
N PHE A 33 -10.43 -2.58 -2.57
CA PHE A 33 -9.81 -1.72 -1.56
C PHE A 33 -9.28 -0.43 -2.17
N VAL A 34 -9.05 0.56 -1.29
CA VAL A 34 -8.58 1.90 -1.64
C VAL A 34 -7.29 2.23 -0.90
N LEU A 35 -6.55 3.21 -1.41
CA LEU A 35 -5.36 3.77 -0.77
C LEU A 35 -5.74 5.03 0.00
N LEU A 36 -5.32 5.11 1.27
CA LEU A 36 -5.31 6.35 2.06
C LEU A 36 -3.88 6.67 2.48
N ILE A 37 -3.41 7.87 2.13
CA ILE A 37 -2.03 8.32 2.36
C ILE A 37 -2.02 9.28 3.55
N LEU A 38 -1.41 8.89 4.68
CA LEU A 38 -1.39 9.71 5.89
C LEU A 38 -0.63 11.01 5.73
N ALA A 39 0.43 11.03 4.93
CA ALA A 39 1.17 12.27 4.61
C ALA A 39 0.31 13.37 3.94
N TRP A 40 -0.87 13.03 3.40
CA TRP A 40 -1.78 13.94 2.69
C TRP A 40 -3.09 14.23 3.43
N LEU A 41 -3.34 13.52 4.53
CA LEU A 41 -4.59 13.60 5.27
C LEU A 41 -4.34 14.04 6.70
N GLU A 42 -5.09 15.05 7.15
CA GLU A 42 -5.17 15.34 8.57
C GLU A 42 -5.69 14.11 9.34
N PRO A 43 -5.18 13.80 10.54
CA PRO A 43 -5.54 12.57 11.26
C PRO A 43 -7.04 12.35 11.42
N LYS A 44 -7.79 13.42 11.73
CA LYS A 44 -9.25 13.35 11.85
C LYS A 44 -9.89 12.96 10.52
N ARG A 45 -9.43 13.57 9.42
CA ARG A 45 -9.95 13.30 8.08
C ARG A 45 -9.64 11.88 7.63
N PHE A 46 -8.45 11.39 7.95
CA PHE A 46 -8.08 10.00 7.71
C PHE A 46 -9.07 9.03 8.38
N VAL A 47 -9.37 9.21 9.67
CA VAL A 47 -10.30 8.33 10.40
C VAL A 47 -11.70 8.36 9.79
N GLU A 48 -12.20 9.54 9.37
CA GLU A 48 -13.49 9.68 8.69
C GLU A 48 -13.53 8.86 7.40
N LEU A 49 -12.53 9.02 6.52
CA LEU A 49 -12.46 8.30 5.24
C LEU A 49 -12.21 6.80 5.42
N TYR A 50 -11.41 6.42 6.42
CA TYR A 50 -11.13 5.02 6.76
C TYR A 50 -12.42 4.29 7.15
N ASN A 51 -13.20 4.88 8.06
CA ASN A 51 -14.48 4.32 8.49
C ASN A 51 -15.48 4.27 7.33
N PHE A 52 -15.57 5.34 6.55
CA PHE A 52 -16.47 5.41 5.40
C PHE A 52 -16.15 4.33 4.33
N ALA A 53 -14.88 4.06 4.07
CA ALA A 53 -14.49 2.98 3.16
C ALA A 53 -14.96 1.61 3.68
N HIS A 54 -14.78 1.36 4.99
CA HIS A 54 -15.23 0.11 5.62
C HIS A 54 -16.76 -0.03 5.63
N GLU A 55 -17.52 1.05 5.84
CA GLU A 55 -18.99 1.04 5.72
C GLU A 55 -19.47 0.62 4.33
N LEU A 56 -18.69 0.93 3.28
CA LEU A 56 -18.96 0.51 1.91
C LEU A 56 -18.43 -0.91 1.57
N GLY A 57 -17.85 -1.61 2.55
CA GLY A 57 -17.27 -2.94 2.36
C GLY A 57 -15.97 -2.93 1.56
N LEU A 58 -15.23 -1.80 1.55
CA LEU A 58 -13.89 -1.71 0.96
C LEU A 58 -12.82 -1.96 2.01
N GLY A 59 -11.76 -2.70 1.64
CA GLY A 59 -10.52 -2.69 2.38
C GLY A 59 -9.79 -1.35 2.23
N VAL A 60 -8.83 -1.08 3.13
CA VAL A 60 -8.00 0.13 3.06
C VAL A 60 -6.54 -0.24 3.22
N LEU A 61 -5.72 0.11 2.22
CA LEU A 61 -4.27 0.19 2.36
C LEU A 61 -3.93 1.57 2.92
N VAL A 62 -3.34 1.60 4.11
CA VAL A 62 -2.90 2.85 4.75
C VAL A 62 -1.42 3.04 4.48
N GLU A 63 -1.08 4.03 3.65
CA GLU A 63 0.31 4.34 3.29
C GLU A 63 0.91 5.30 4.31
N THR A 64 2.10 4.95 4.81
CA THR A 64 2.86 5.70 5.82
C THR A 64 4.30 5.96 5.37
N HIS A 65 4.91 7.06 5.88
CA HIS A 65 6.28 7.47 5.59
C HIS A 65 7.07 7.81 6.86
N THR A 66 6.40 7.90 8.01
CA THR A 66 7.00 8.26 9.31
C THR A 66 6.47 7.38 10.43
N LEU A 67 7.21 7.32 11.56
CA LEU A 67 6.76 6.60 12.75
C LEU A 67 5.47 7.20 13.35
N ASP A 68 5.30 8.53 13.28
CA ASP A 68 4.08 9.18 13.75
C ASP A 68 2.86 8.78 12.92
N GLU A 69 3.03 8.61 11.60
CA GLU A 69 1.97 8.11 10.72
C GLU A 69 1.64 6.63 11.00
N ILE A 70 2.63 5.80 11.31
CA ILE A 70 2.42 4.42 11.75
C ILE A 70 1.62 4.38 13.04
N GLU A 71 1.92 5.23 14.00
CA GLU A 71 1.17 5.32 15.25
C GLU A 71 -0.30 5.67 15.01
N ILE A 72 -0.59 6.62 14.12
CA ILE A 72 -1.96 6.97 13.70
C ILE A 72 -2.67 5.76 13.06
N ALA A 73 -1.99 5.05 12.16
CA ALA A 73 -2.53 3.85 11.51
C ALA A 73 -2.85 2.73 12.51
N ASN A 74 -1.94 2.49 13.47
CA ASN A 74 -2.11 1.51 14.54
C ASN A 74 -3.29 1.88 15.46
N GLN A 75 -3.41 3.14 15.87
CA GLN A 75 -4.50 3.64 16.72
C GLN A 75 -5.87 3.52 16.02
N ALA A 76 -5.91 3.66 14.70
CA ALA A 76 -7.13 3.43 13.92
C ALA A 76 -7.46 1.93 13.77
N GLY A 77 -6.61 1.02 14.22
CA GLY A 77 -6.78 -0.42 14.08
C GLY A 77 -6.61 -0.93 12.65
N SER A 78 -5.82 -0.23 11.83
CA SER A 78 -5.58 -0.57 10.42
C SER A 78 -4.99 -1.97 10.29
N LYS A 79 -5.52 -2.77 9.35
CA LYS A 79 -5.12 -4.17 9.13
C LYS A 79 -4.22 -4.38 7.93
N LEU A 80 -4.04 -3.37 7.10
CA LEU A 80 -3.17 -3.39 5.93
C LEU A 80 -2.43 -2.06 5.91
N ILE A 81 -1.15 -2.08 6.29
CA ILE A 81 -0.34 -0.86 6.45
C ILE A 81 0.88 -0.96 5.55
N GLY A 82 1.06 0.07 4.72
CA GLY A 82 2.19 0.20 3.82
C GLY A 82 3.21 1.20 4.34
N ILE A 83 4.49 0.85 4.25
CA ILE A 83 5.60 1.80 4.40
C ILE A 83 6.10 2.13 3.00
N ASN A 84 5.90 3.37 2.57
CA ASN A 84 6.38 3.84 1.28
C ASN A 84 7.80 4.39 1.42
N THR A 85 8.75 3.69 0.80
CA THR A 85 10.17 4.04 0.83
C THR A 85 10.55 5.14 -0.17
N ARG A 86 9.57 5.69 -0.90
CA ARG A 86 9.74 6.83 -1.79
C ARG A 86 9.26 8.10 -1.10
N ASP A 87 10.15 9.05 -0.92
CA ASP A 87 9.81 10.39 -0.46
C ASP A 87 8.93 11.10 -1.49
N LEU A 88 7.76 11.58 -1.06
CA LEU A 88 6.76 12.17 -1.97
C LEU A 88 7.12 13.57 -2.49
N GLN A 89 8.11 14.25 -1.86
CA GLN A 89 8.55 15.59 -2.27
C GLN A 89 9.76 15.52 -3.21
N THR A 90 10.72 14.65 -2.88
CA THR A 90 12.00 14.57 -3.62
C THR A 90 12.02 13.43 -4.62
N PHE A 91 11.07 12.50 -4.55
CA PHE A 91 10.99 11.24 -5.31
C PHE A 91 12.19 10.31 -5.12
N LYS A 92 13.06 10.59 -4.16
CA LYS A 92 14.15 9.71 -3.79
C LYS A 92 13.61 8.48 -3.06
N THR A 93 14.27 7.36 -3.24
CA THR A 93 13.92 6.09 -2.61
C THR A 93 15.00 5.66 -1.61
N ASP A 94 14.58 5.15 -0.46
CA ASP A 94 15.44 4.58 0.56
C ASP A 94 14.90 3.20 0.98
N LEU A 95 15.48 2.14 0.43
CA LEU A 95 15.13 0.76 0.78
C LEU A 95 15.27 0.47 2.29
N GLY A 96 16.22 1.12 2.97
CA GLY A 96 16.45 0.94 4.40
C GLY A 96 15.34 1.50 5.29
N LEU A 97 14.47 2.37 4.77
CA LEU A 97 13.39 2.96 5.56
C LEU A 97 12.40 1.91 6.06
N PHE A 98 12.06 0.91 5.23
CA PHE A 98 11.17 -0.18 5.64
C PHE A 98 11.74 -0.95 6.84
N GLU A 99 13.01 -1.35 6.77
CA GLU A 99 13.69 -2.09 7.85
C GLU A 99 13.71 -1.31 9.16
N GLN A 100 13.86 0.01 9.10
CA GLN A 100 13.91 0.88 10.27
C GLN A 100 12.54 1.05 10.94
N MET A 101 11.46 0.88 10.19
CA MET A 101 10.11 1.21 10.67
C MET A 101 9.19 -0.02 10.83
N ALA A 102 9.52 -1.16 10.22
CA ALA A 102 8.66 -2.34 10.17
C ALA A 102 8.26 -2.88 11.55
N ASP A 103 9.14 -2.76 12.55
CA ASP A 103 8.87 -3.20 13.93
C ASP A 103 7.86 -2.31 14.67
N ALA A 104 7.62 -1.09 14.20
CA ALA A 104 6.62 -0.19 14.77
C ALA A 104 5.18 -0.49 14.31
N LEU A 105 5.00 -1.30 13.26
CA LEU A 105 3.69 -1.72 12.80
C LEU A 105 3.04 -2.71 13.78
N ASP A 106 1.71 -2.61 13.94
CA ASP A 106 0.92 -3.60 14.70
C ASP A 106 1.26 -5.02 14.20
N PRO A 107 1.67 -5.94 15.09
CA PRO A 107 2.02 -7.31 14.70
C PRO A 107 0.89 -8.10 14.02
N SER A 108 -0.37 -7.67 14.20
CA SER A 108 -1.54 -8.28 13.56
C SER A 108 -1.88 -7.67 12.20
N ALA A 109 -1.21 -6.59 11.80
CA ALA A 109 -1.41 -5.96 10.50
C ALA A 109 -0.57 -6.66 9.42
N ILE A 110 -1.12 -6.70 8.21
CA ILE A 110 -0.38 -7.10 7.01
C ILE A 110 0.55 -5.95 6.63
N LYS A 111 1.85 -6.23 6.60
CA LYS A 111 2.92 -5.26 6.33
C LYS A 111 3.22 -5.19 4.84
N VAL A 112 3.00 -4.03 4.23
CA VAL A 112 3.23 -3.82 2.80
C VAL A 112 4.47 -2.94 2.60
N ALA A 113 5.47 -3.46 1.90
CA ALA A 113 6.60 -2.66 1.44
C ALA A 113 6.25 -1.99 0.10
N GLU A 114 6.29 -0.66 0.06
CA GLU A 114 5.94 0.11 -1.13
C GLU A 114 7.16 0.78 -1.74
N SER A 115 7.19 0.79 -3.07
CA SER A 115 8.27 1.38 -3.89
C SER A 115 9.60 0.62 -3.83
N SER A 116 10.59 1.13 -4.55
CA SER A 116 12.01 0.73 -4.55
C SER A 116 12.34 -0.68 -5.06
N VAL A 117 11.37 -1.54 -5.33
CA VAL A 117 11.63 -2.89 -5.86
C VAL A 117 11.99 -2.81 -7.34
N LYS A 118 13.19 -3.30 -7.67
CA LYS A 118 13.71 -3.42 -9.05
C LYS A 118 14.17 -4.82 -9.38
N THR A 119 14.61 -5.58 -8.37
CA THR A 119 15.22 -6.90 -8.50
C THR A 119 14.64 -7.88 -7.50
N VAL A 120 14.87 -9.18 -7.71
CA VAL A 120 14.54 -10.23 -6.74
C VAL A 120 15.23 -10.01 -5.39
N ALA A 121 16.47 -9.49 -5.40
CA ALA A 121 17.19 -9.18 -4.16
C ALA A 121 16.48 -8.13 -3.31
N ASP A 122 15.81 -7.15 -3.92
CA ASP A 122 15.03 -6.15 -3.18
C ASP A 122 13.79 -6.78 -2.52
N VAL A 123 13.15 -7.74 -3.21
CA VAL A 123 12.00 -8.50 -2.64
C VAL A 123 12.46 -9.35 -1.46
N ILE A 124 13.59 -10.06 -1.60
CA ILE A 124 14.18 -10.85 -0.52
C ILE A 124 14.47 -9.96 0.70
N ARG A 125 15.09 -8.81 0.48
CA ARG A 125 15.41 -7.85 1.53
C ARG A 125 14.18 -7.38 2.29
N TYR A 126 13.09 -7.02 1.60
CA TYR A 126 11.85 -6.64 2.25
C TYR A 126 11.21 -7.79 3.03
N ARG A 127 11.26 -9.01 2.49
CA ARG A 127 10.76 -10.18 3.20
C ARG A 127 11.55 -10.45 4.48
N GLU A 128 12.89 -10.40 4.43
CA GLU A 128 13.76 -10.57 5.58
C GLU A 128 13.51 -9.49 6.65
N ALA A 129 13.11 -8.28 6.23
CA ALA A 129 12.69 -7.19 7.10
C ALA A 129 11.24 -7.34 7.63
N GLY A 130 10.53 -8.43 7.30
CA GLY A 130 9.20 -8.74 7.80
C GLY A 130 8.04 -8.22 6.96
N ALA A 131 8.24 -7.87 5.70
CA ALA A 131 7.15 -7.56 4.79
C ALA A 131 6.36 -8.82 4.42
N ASP A 132 5.03 -8.74 4.47
CA ASP A 132 4.13 -9.79 3.99
C ASP A 132 3.83 -9.61 2.48
N VAL A 133 3.84 -8.37 2.01
CA VAL A 133 3.49 -7.98 0.63
C VAL A 133 4.46 -6.92 0.13
N ALA A 134 4.84 -7.00 -1.14
CA ALA A 134 5.54 -5.93 -1.85
C ALA A 134 4.64 -5.31 -2.93
N LEU A 135 4.52 -3.98 -2.94
CA LEU A 135 3.79 -3.25 -3.97
C LEU A 135 4.78 -2.75 -5.03
N VAL A 136 4.69 -3.32 -6.22
CA VAL A 136 5.63 -3.09 -7.32
C VAL A 136 4.90 -2.51 -8.52
N GLY A 137 5.35 -1.36 -9.00
CA GLY A 137 4.80 -0.73 -10.20
C GLY A 137 5.88 -0.51 -11.28
N GLU A 138 6.86 0.33 -10.98
CA GLU A 138 7.87 0.80 -11.95
C GLU A 138 8.58 -0.37 -12.68
N ALA A 139 9.06 -1.36 -11.95
CA ALA A 139 9.75 -2.51 -12.54
C ALA A 139 8.86 -3.30 -13.51
N LEU A 140 7.56 -3.46 -13.18
CA LEU A 140 6.63 -4.23 -14.02
C LEU A 140 6.21 -3.49 -15.29
N VAL A 141 6.23 -2.15 -15.31
CA VAL A 141 5.87 -1.38 -16.52
C VAL A 141 7.08 -1.03 -17.40
N THR A 142 8.30 -1.19 -16.88
CA THR A 142 9.55 -0.94 -17.62
C THR A 142 10.25 -2.21 -18.08
N SER A 143 9.75 -3.38 -17.71
CA SER A 143 10.29 -4.70 -18.06
C SER A 143 9.16 -5.65 -18.48
N ASP A 144 9.47 -6.91 -18.77
CA ASP A 144 8.45 -7.92 -19.08
C ASP A 144 7.82 -8.47 -17.78
N PRO A 145 6.55 -8.13 -17.48
CA PRO A 145 5.89 -8.60 -16.28
C PRO A 145 5.69 -10.13 -16.27
N ALA A 146 5.62 -10.79 -17.43
CA ALA A 146 5.48 -12.25 -17.51
C ALA A 146 6.73 -12.97 -16.99
N VAL A 147 7.88 -12.32 -17.01
CA VAL A 147 9.14 -12.82 -16.43
C VAL A 147 9.26 -12.42 -14.97
N LEU A 148 9.07 -11.12 -14.66
CA LEU A 148 9.33 -10.59 -13.32
C LEU A 148 8.33 -11.06 -12.26
N ILE A 149 7.05 -11.21 -12.59
CA ILE A 149 6.04 -11.63 -11.60
C ILE A 149 6.35 -13.02 -11.04
N PRO A 150 6.63 -14.06 -11.85
CA PRO A 150 7.06 -15.36 -11.34
C PRO A 150 8.33 -15.30 -10.48
N GLU A 151 9.32 -14.50 -10.89
CA GLU A 151 10.56 -14.33 -10.13
C GLU A 151 10.30 -13.70 -8.76
N PHE A 152 9.54 -12.61 -8.70
CA PHE A 152 9.23 -11.91 -7.44
C PHE A 152 8.34 -12.75 -6.51
N THR A 153 7.40 -13.51 -7.07
CA THR A 153 6.50 -14.37 -6.28
C THR A 153 7.14 -15.70 -5.86
N SER A 154 8.31 -16.05 -6.41
CA SER A 154 9.08 -17.23 -5.99
C SER A 154 9.84 -17.03 -4.68
N VAL A 155 9.92 -15.80 -4.18
CA VAL A 155 10.52 -15.48 -2.87
C VAL A 155 9.55 -15.92 -1.78
N ALA A 156 9.77 -17.13 -1.25
CA ALA A 156 8.93 -17.76 -0.24
C ALA A 156 9.37 -17.42 1.19
#